data_2111d0ab7c01b79df55deefe5d724575
#
_entry.id   2111d0ab7c01b79df55deefe5d724575
#
_cell.length_a   1.000
_cell.length_b   1.000
_cell.length_c   1.000
_cell.angle_alpha   90.00
_cell.angle_beta   90.00
_cell.angle_gamma   90.00
#
_symmetry.space_group_name_H-M   'P 1'
#
loop_
_entity.id
_entity.type
_entity.pdbx_description
1 polymer ?
#
loop_
_entity_poly.entity_id
_entity_poly.type
_entity_poly.pdbx_seq_one_letter_code
_entity_poly.pdbx_strand_id
1 'polypeptide(L)'
;MRGIKELPFKVDIYNPNAINAAFIDEELAVLLANTGFQEVRIGLESVNPVAQKNMGGKVNLKNFERALFFLKKAGFNNNIYVYILAGLPFQKWEDVKEAIDYVVALGAKPYIAEYTPIPHTAMFEQFYRSARYPIKENAIYQNNALFPFAWEGFTEEDLVFLKSYMRETKKAVNSR
;
A
#
# COMPACT_ATOMS: atom_id res chain seq x y z
N MET A 1 10.26 -14.17 14.84
CA MET A 1 11.43 -13.92 13.97
C MET A 1 12.76 -14.40 14.57
N ARG A 2 13.04 -14.25 15.88
CA ARG A 2 14.30 -14.75 16.45
C ARG A 2 14.52 -16.24 16.23
N GLY A 3 13.51 -17.10 16.42
CA GLY A 3 13.59 -18.53 16.13
C GLY A 3 13.84 -18.93 14.67
N ILE A 4 13.57 -18.04 13.69
CA ILE A 4 13.87 -18.31 12.29
C ILE A 4 15.38 -18.33 12.03
N LYS A 5 16.15 -17.52 12.76
CA LYS A 5 17.62 -17.51 12.67
C LYS A 5 18.29 -18.80 13.16
N GLU A 6 17.57 -19.55 14.02
CA GLU A 6 18.07 -20.78 14.63
C GLU A 6 17.76 -22.02 13.78
N LEU A 7 17.04 -21.84 12.65
CA LEU A 7 16.78 -22.93 11.73
C LEU A 7 18.07 -23.43 11.08
N PRO A 8 18.23 -24.75 10.89
CA PRO A 8 19.44 -25.33 10.26
C PRO A 8 19.47 -25.11 8.73
N PHE A 9 18.52 -24.34 8.18
CA PHE A 9 18.41 -24.02 6.74
C PHE A 9 17.96 -22.58 6.57
N LYS A 10 18.27 -22.01 5.40
CA LYS A 10 17.79 -20.67 5.02
C LYS A 10 16.38 -20.74 4.48
N VAL A 11 15.59 -19.70 4.77
CA VAL A 11 14.23 -19.51 4.24
C VAL A 11 14.13 -18.17 3.56
N ASP A 12 13.42 -18.13 2.43
CA ASP A 12 13.02 -16.89 1.78
C ASP A 12 11.61 -16.52 2.24
N ILE A 13 11.47 -15.34 2.85
CA ILE A 13 10.21 -14.89 3.43
C ILE A 13 9.63 -13.77 2.58
N TYR A 14 8.36 -13.92 2.23
CA TYR A 14 7.55 -12.93 1.53
C TYR A 14 6.29 -12.66 2.35
N ASN A 15 6.05 -11.41 2.70
CA ASN A 15 4.81 -11.05 3.37
C ASN A 15 3.87 -10.31 2.40
N PRO A 16 2.66 -10.84 2.13
CA PRO A 16 1.72 -10.19 1.23
C PRO A 16 1.04 -8.96 1.85
N ASN A 17 1.01 -8.86 3.18
CA ASN A 17 0.36 -7.78 3.90
C ASN A 17 1.36 -6.69 4.27
N ALA A 18 0.89 -5.44 4.26
CA ALA A 18 1.73 -4.31 4.66
C ALA A 18 2.05 -4.33 6.15
N ILE A 19 3.31 -4.06 6.48
CA ILE A 19 3.74 -3.73 7.84
C ILE A 19 3.41 -2.26 8.09
N ASN A 20 2.88 -1.94 9.27
CA ASN A 20 2.63 -0.55 9.64
C ASN A 20 3.96 0.19 9.84
N ALA A 21 4.19 1.22 9.03
CA ALA A 21 5.41 2.02 9.04
C ALA A 21 5.73 2.65 10.41
N ALA A 22 4.71 2.93 11.22
CA ALA A 22 4.90 3.51 12.54
C ALA A 22 5.73 2.61 13.49
N PHE A 23 5.70 1.29 13.28
CA PHE A 23 6.40 0.30 14.11
C PHE A 23 7.76 -0.13 13.55
N ILE A 24 8.15 0.39 12.37
CA ILE A 24 9.45 0.06 11.79
C ILE A 24 10.50 1.00 12.36
N ASP A 25 11.37 0.45 13.17
CA ASP A 25 12.59 1.05 13.67
C ASP A 25 13.83 0.36 13.10
N GLU A 26 15.00 0.78 13.50
CA GLU A 26 16.27 0.21 13.04
C GLU A 26 16.41 -1.26 13.44
N GLU A 27 16.02 -1.62 14.67
CA GLU A 27 16.12 -3.00 15.16
C GLU A 27 15.25 -3.95 14.34
N LEU A 28 13.98 -3.56 14.08
CA LEU A 28 13.08 -4.37 13.29
C LEU A 28 13.55 -4.47 11.83
N ALA A 29 14.03 -3.38 11.22
CA ALA A 29 14.52 -3.40 9.85
C ALA A 29 15.71 -4.37 9.69
N VAL A 30 16.67 -4.31 10.61
CA VAL A 30 17.81 -5.25 10.64
C VAL A 30 17.37 -6.69 10.91
N LEU A 31 16.38 -6.89 11.78
CA LEU A 31 15.84 -8.21 12.06
C LEU A 31 15.15 -8.82 10.84
N LEU A 32 14.36 -8.04 10.09
CA LEU A 32 13.75 -8.47 8.83
C LEU A 32 14.82 -8.93 7.82
N ALA A 33 15.84 -8.10 7.59
CA ALA A 33 16.92 -8.42 6.67
C ALA A 33 17.66 -9.72 7.08
N ASN A 34 17.93 -9.87 8.37
CA ASN A 34 18.69 -11.02 8.89
C ASN A 34 17.86 -12.31 9.03
N THR A 35 16.55 -12.27 8.81
CA THR A 35 15.66 -13.45 8.93
C THR A 35 15.18 -13.99 7.58
N GLY A 36 15.70 -13.46 6.46
CA GLY A 36 15.42 -13.99 5.13
C GLY A 36 14.25 -13.29 4.41
N PHE A 37 13.79 -12.13 4.88
CA PHE A 37 12.82 -11.33 4.11
C PHE A 37 13.47 -10.85 2.82
N GLN A 38 12.85 -11.21 1.68
CA GLN A 38 13.33 -10.84 0.35
C GLN A 38 12.77 -9.47 -0.08
N GLU A 39 11.62 -9.11 0.43
CA GLU A 39 10.97 -7.82 0.22
C GLU A 39 10.22 -7.37 1.46
N VAL A 40 9.97 -6.07 1.58
CA VAL A 40 9.13 -5.52 2.63
C VAL A 40 8.02 -4.68 2.00
N ARG A 41 6.79 -4.91 2.45
CA ARG A 41 5.61 -4.16 2.03
C ARG A 41 5.12 -3.29 3.18
N ILE A 42 4.92 -2.01 2.91
CA ILE A 42 4.42 -1.03 3.88
C ILE A 42 3.24 -0.27 3.32
N GLY A 43 2.32 0.18 4.18
CA GLY A 43 1.17 0.98 3.77
C GLY A 43 1.50 2.48 3.86
N LEU A 44 1.17 3.22 2.80
CA LEU A 44 1.10 4.68 2.83
C LEU A 44 -0.35 5.14 2.79
N GLU A 45 -1.18 4.37 2.06
CA GLU A 45 -2.60 4.64 1.82
C GLU A 45 -2.83 5.90 0.99
N SER A 46 -2.47 7.08 1.49
CA SER A 46 -2.58 8.37 0.78
C SER A 46 -1.51 9.35 1.29
N VAL A 47 -1.14 10.33 0.48
CA VAL A 47 -0.32 11.50 0.90
C VAL A 47 -1.20 12.67 1.34
N ASN A 48 -2.50 12.64 1.03
CA ASN A 48 -3.44 13.69 1.40
C ASN A 48 -3.73 13.62 2.92
N PRO A 49 -3.45 14.68 3.71
CA PRO A 49 -3.63 14.66 5.17
C PRO A 49 -5.08 14.47 5.62
N VAL A 50 -6.04 14.96 4.83
CA VAL A 50 -7.47 14.81 5.12
C VAL A 50 -7.89 13.36 4.93
N ALA A 51 -7.46 12.74 3.81
CA ALA A 51 -7.72 11.33 3.54
C ALA A 51 -7.08 10.45 4.62
N GLN A 52 -5.83 10.71 5.02
CA GLN A 52 -5.15 9.98 6.09
C GLN A 52 -5.91 10.05 7.41
N LYS A 53 -6.40 11.23 7.79
CA LYS A 53 -7.19 11.42 9.01
C LYS A 53 -8.50 10.62 8.97
N ASN A 54 -9.20 10.64 7.85
CA ASN A 54 -10.45 9.90 7.65
C ASN A 54 -10.27 8.38 7.68
N MET A 55 -9.08 7.90 7.31
CA MET A 55 -8.68 6.48 7.40
C MET A 55 -8.12 6.07 8.76
N GLY A 56 -8.33 6.90 9.79
CA GLY A 56 -7.92 6.61 11.17
C GLY A 56 -6.49 7.04 11.53
N GLY A 57 -5.82 7.83 10.67
CA GLY A 57 -4.53 8.45 11.00
C GLY A 57 -3.38 7.46 11.29
N LYS A 58 -3.47 6.23 10.78
CA LYS A 58 -2.50 5.16 11.06
C LYS A 58 -1.11 5.44 10.49
N VAL A 59 -1.04 6.20 9.42
CA VAL A 59 0.21 6.52 8.74
C VAL A 59 0.47 8.02 8.86
N ASN A 60 1.64 8.35 9.38
CA ASN A 60 2.19 9.71 9.38
C ASN A 60 3.38 9.73 8.41
N LEU A 61 3.45 10.72 7.53
CA LEU A 61 4.52 10.82 6.52
C LEU A 61 5.92 10.79 7.13
N LYS A 62 6.12 11.43 8.28
CA LYS A 62 7.42 11.39 8.99
C LYS A 62 7.79 9.97 9.44
N ASN A 63 6.82 9.22 9.97
CA ASN A 63 7.04 7.83 10.35
C ASN A 63 7.28 6.95 9.13
N PHE A 64 6.59 7.21 8.03
CA PHE A 64 6.76 6.51 6.77
C PHE A 64 8.16 6.73 6.18
N GLU A 65 8.62 7.99 6.09
CA GLU A 65 9.97 8.32 5.61
C GLU A 65 11.06 7.71 6.50
N ARG A 66 10.87 7.75 7.83
CA ARG A 66 11.76 7.12 8.79
C ARG A 66 11.84 5.60 8.60
N ALA A 67 10.70 4.94 8.39
CA ALA A 67 10.66 3.51 8.11
C ALA A 67 11.41 3.15 6.83
N LEU A 68 11.20 3.93 5.75
CA LEU A 68 11.95 3.77 4.50
C LEU A 68 13.45 3.93 4.71
N PHE A 69 13.86 4.92 5.48
CA PHE A 69 15.28 5.14 5.79
C PHE A 69 15.90 3.90 6.47
N PHE A 70 15.26 3.35 7.51
CA PHE A 70 15.77 2.18 8.21
C PHE A 70 15.77 0.92 7.34
N LEU A 71 14.72 0.70 6.55
CA LEU A 71 14.66 -0.43 5.61
C LEU A 71 15.76 -0.36 4.56
N LYS A 72 16.03 0.81 4.00
CA LYS A 72 17.13 0.99 3.05
C LYS A 72 18.49 0.77 3.70
N LYS A 73 18.70 1.32 4.90
CA LYS A 73 19.92 1.10 5.69
C LYS A 73 20.15 -0.38 6.00
N ALA A 74 19.08 -1.17 6.17
CA ALA A 74 19.12 -2.61 6.39
C ALA A 74 19.32 -3.44 5.10
N GLY A 75 19.37 -2.80 3.91
CA GLY A 75 19.68 -3.46 2.66
C GLY A 75 18.49 -3.70 1.71
N PHE A 76 17.28 -3.25 2.03
CA PHE A 76 16.09 -3.44 1.17
C PHE A 76 15.97 -2.45 0.00
N ASN A 77 17.06 -1.82 -0.44
CA ASN A 77 17.05 -0.67 -1.38
C ASN A 77 16.03 -0.77 -2.51
N ASN A 78 16.01 -1.89 -3.25
CA ASN A 78 15.13 -2.10 -4.40
C ASN A 78 13.94 -3.04 -4.10
N ASN A 79 13.72 -3.41 -2.86
CA ASN A 79 12.74 -4.41 -2.46
C ASN A 79 11.74 -3.89 -1.41
N ILE A 80 11.46 -2.58 -1.45
CA ILE A 80 10.42 -1.96 -0.64
C ILE A 80 9.23 -1.64 -1.53
N TYR A 81 8.07 -2.23 -1.23
CA TYR A 81 6.81 -2.00 -1.91
C TYR A 81 5.88 -1.19 -1.01
N VAL A 82 5.19 -0.23 -1.59
CA VAL A 82 4.31 0.68 -0.86
C VAL A 82 2.89 0.59 -1.39
N TYR A 83 1.96 0.15 -0.56
CA TYR A 83 0.56 0.12 -0.91
C TYR A 83 -0.06 1.51 -0.86
N ILE A 84 -0.74 1.86 -1.94
CA ILE A 84 -1.50 3.10 -2.13
C ILE A 84 -2.95 2.68 -2.40
N LEU A 85 -3.90 3.17 -1.61
CA LEU A 85 -5.31 2.89 -1.84
C LEU A 85 -5.86 3.71 -3.00
N ALA A 86 -6.62 3.06 -3.87
CA ALA A 86 -7.32 3.68 -4.99
C ALA A 86 -8.81 3.31 -4.97
N GLY A 87 -9.69 4.28 -5.19
CA GLY A 87 -11.14 4.09 -5.18
C GLY A 87 -11.79 4.36 -3.81
N LEU A 88 -11.12 5.09 -2.93
CA LEU A 88 -11.75 5.60 -1.71
C LEU A 88 -12.89 6.55 -2.06
N PRO A 89 -13.98 6.60 -1.26
CA PRO A 89 -15.06 7.54 -1.48
C PRO A 89 -14.56 8.98 -1.63
N PHE A 90 -14.99 9.65 -2.71
CA PHE A 90 -14.61 11.02 -3.08
C PHE A 90 -13.12 11.28 -3.32
N GLN A 91 -12.31 10.23 -3.46
CA GLN A 91 -10.91 10.33 -3.85
C GLN A 91 -10.82 10.82 -5.30
N LYS A 92 -9.86 11.69 -5.57
CA LYS A 92 -9.49 12.09 -6.94
C LYS A 92 -8.35 11.22 -7.45
N TRP A 93 -8.31 10.95 -8.74
CA TRP A 93 -7.25 10.15 -9.33
C TRP A 93 -5.87 10.84 -9.20
N GLU A 94 -5.85 12.19 -9.18
CA GLU A 94 -4.65 12.97 -8.96
C GLU A 94 -4.01 12.72 -7.59
N ASP A 95 -4.82 12.50 -6.54
CA ASP A 95 -4.30 12.16 -5.21
C ASP A 95 -3.51 10.83 -5.24
N VAL A 96 -3.99 9.86 -6.02
CA VAL A 96 -3.31 8.57 -6.19
C VAL A 96 -2.03 8.73 -7.01
N LYS A 97 -2.08 9.55 -8.06
CA LYS A 97 -0.90 9.86 -8.87
C LYS A 97 0.18 10.55 -8.03
N GLU A 98 -0.19 11.55 -7.23
CA GLU A 98 0.71 12.24 -6.31
C GLU A 98 1.38 11.26 -5.33
N ALA A 99 0.60 10.32 -4.77
CA ALA A 99 1.14 9.29 -3.89
C ALA A 99 2.12 8.35 -4.62
N ILE A 100 1.88 8.01 -5.90
CA ILE A 100 2.81 7.24 -6.73
C ILE A 100 4.11 8.02 -6.89
N ASP A 101 4.03 9.29 -7.28
CA ASP A 101 5.19 10.14 -7.53
C ASP A 101 6.03 10.31 -6.25
N TYR A 102 5.37 10.53 -5.11
CA TYR A 102 6.02 10.63 -3.81
C TYR A 102 6.80 9.35 -3.44
N VAL A 103 6.17 8.18 -3.59
CA VAL A 103 6.82 6.89 -3.32
C VAL A 103 8.03 6.66 -4.21
N VAL A 104 7.92 6.98 -5.50
CA VAL A 104 9.01 6.87 -6.48
C VAL A 104 10.14 7.83 -6.17
N ALA A 105 9.84 9.07 -5.80
CA ALA A 105 10.83 10.06 -5.38
C ALA A 105 11.63 9.60 -4.17
N LEU A 106 10.99 8.89 -3.24
CA LEU A 106 11.63 8.25 -2.10
C LEU A 106 12.36 6.94 -2.46
N GLY A 107 12.40 6.53 -3.74
CA GLY A 107 13.11 5.33 -4.20
C GLY A 107 12.49 4.03 -3.71
N ALA A 108 11.18 3.98 -3.50
CA ALA A 108 10.42 2.77 -3.23
C ALA A 108 9.48 2.44 -4.41
N LYS A 109 8.91 1.24 -4.42
CA LYS A 109 8.05 0.75 -5.50
C LYS A 109 6.58 0.91 -5.12
N PRO A 110 5.81 1.78 -5.80
CA PRO A 110 4.38 1.91 -5.53
C PRO A 110 3.61 0.64 -5.94
N TYR A 111 2.55 0.34 -5.23
CA TYR A 111 1.60 -0.72 -5.55
C TYR A 111 0.17 -0.24 -5.26
N ILE A 112 -0.66 -0.15 -6.29
CA ILE A 112 -2.07 0.22 -6.14
C ILE A 112 -2.83 -0.96 -5.58
N ALA A 113 -3.58 -0.72 -4.51
CA ALA A 113 -4.57 -1.63 -3.94
C ALA A 113 -5.95 -0.98 -4.09
N GLU A 114 -6.84 -1.64 -4.81
CA GLU A 114 -8.22 -1.16 -4.98
C GLU A 114 -8.97 -1.27 -3.66
N TYR A 115 -9.57 -0.15 -3.27
CA TYR A 115 -10.34 -0.09 -2.03
C TYR A 115 -11.60 -0.94 -2.14
N THR A 116 -11.78 -1.85 -1.21
CA THR A 116 -13.03 -2.56 -0.98
C THR A 116 -13.44 -2.39 0.48
N PRO A 117 -14.64 -1.85 0.76
CA PRO A 117 -15.06 -1.62 2.13
C PRO A 117 -15.35 -2.95 2.83
N ILE A 118 -14.90 -3.06 4.07
CA ILE A 118 -15.08 -4.26 4.89
C ILE A 118 -16.50 -4.26 5.47
N PRO A 119 -17.28 -5.35 5.34
CA PRO A 119 -18.60 -5.47 5.93
C PRO A 119 -18.60 -5.12 7.43
N HIS A 120 -19.69 -4.54 7.90
CA HIS A 120 -19.88 -4.09 9.29
C HIS A 120 -19.01 -2.91 9.73
N THR A 121 -18.27 -2.26 8.81
CA THR A 121 -17.63 -0.98 9.10
C THR A 121 -18.55 0.18 8.79
N ALA A 122 -18.35 1.33 9.45
CA ALA A 122 -19.13 2.54 9.18
C ALA A 122 -19.07 2.96 7.70
N MET A 123 -17.90 2.83 7.08
CA MET A 123 -17.69 3.15 5.67
C MET A 123 -18.44 2.18 4.74
N PHE A 124 -18.51 0.88 5.08
CA PHE A 124 -19.32 -0.07 4.34
C PHE A 124 -20.81 0.32 4.40
N GLU A 125 -21.36 0.54 5.59
CA GLU A 125 -22.77 0.88 5.77
C GLU A 125 -23.15 2.21 5.10
N GLN A 126 -22.22 3.14 5.02
CA GLN A 126 -22.44 4.43 4.36
C GLN A 126 -22.46 4.33 2.84
N PHE A 127 -21.57 3.50 2.24
CA PHE A 127 -21.30 3.55 0.80
C PHE A 127 -21.67 2.30 0.01
N TYR A 128 -22.05 1.17 0.63
CA TYR A 128 -22.32 -0.07 -0.11
C TYR A 128 -23.37 0.08 -1.23
N ARG A 129 -24.34 1.02 -1.06
CA ARG A 129 -25.38 1.27 -2.06
C ARG A 129 -24.87 2.01 -3.30
N SER A 130 -23.73 2.69 -3.19
CA SER A 130 -23.09 3.40 -4.31
C SER A 130 -22.09 2.51 -5.06
N ALA A 131 -21.94 1.26 -4.64
CA ALA A 131 -21.07 0.33 -5.31
C ALA A 131 -21.63 -0.09 -6.68
N ARG A 132 -20.73 -0.33 -7.63
CA ARG A 132 -21.07 -0.82 -8.99
C ARG A 132 -21.55 -2.27 -8.99
N TYR A 133 -21.27 -3.01 -7.92
CA TYR A 133 -21.61 -4.41 -7.74
C TYR A 133 -22.40 -4.60 -6.45
N PRO A 134 -23.24 -5.64 -6.32
CA PRO A 134 -24.00 -5.92 -5.11
C PRO A 134 -23.11 -6.50 -4.00
N ILE A 135 -22.18 -5.68 -3.49
CA ILE A 135 -21.14 -6.08 -2.53
C ILE A 135 -21.71 -6.56 -1.18
N LYS A 136 -22.96 -6.21 -0.86
CA LYS A 136 -23.64 -6.68 0.36
C LYS A 136 -24.23 -8.08 0.19
N GLU A 137 -24.59 -8.43 -1.04
CA GLU A 137 -25.34 -9.67 -1.31
C GLU A 137 -24.42 -10.87 -1.55
N ASN A 138 -23.20 -10.61 -2.07
CA ASN A 138 -22.29 -11.71 -2.41
C ASN A 138 -20.84 -11.35 -2.08
N ALA A 139 -20.22 -12.17 -1.23
CA ALA A 139 -18.84 -12.01 -0.78
C ALA A 139 -17.82 -12.04 -1.93
N ILE A 140 -18.14 -12.58 -3.11
CA ILE A 140 -17.23 -12.57 -4.27
C ILE A 140 -16.88 -11.15 -4.72
N TYR A 141 -17.78 -10.20 -4.47
CA TYR A 141 -17.55 -8.78 -4.78
C TYR A 141 -16.73 -8.04 -3.72
N GLN A 142 -16.37 -8.71 -2.61
CA GLN A 142 -15.44 -8.22 -1.60
C GLN A 142 -13.99 -8.53 -2.01
N ASN A 143 -13.63 -8.13 -3.22
CA ASN A 143 -12.36 -8.45 -3.82
C ASN A 143 -11.66 -7.16 -4.25
N ASN A 144 -10.43 -6.95 -3.79
CA ASN A 144 -9.60 -5.80 -4.13
C ASN A 144 -9.06 -5.79 -5.57
N ALA A 145 -9.39 -6.79 -6.38
CA ALA A 145 -9.16 -6.79 -7.82
C ALA A 145 -10.34 -6.20 -8.62
N LEU A 146 -11.48 -6.02 -7.96
CA LEU A 146 -12.65 -5.33 -8.51
C LEU A 146 -12.60 -3.87 -8.06
N PHE A 147 -12.87 -2.96 -8.97
CA PHE A 147 -13.03 -1.54 -8.66
C PHE A 147 -14.50 -1.25 -8.33
N PRO A 148 -14.92 -1.42 -7.06
CA PRO A 148 -16.34 -1.40 -6.71
C PRO A 148 -16.94 -0.01 -6.77
N PHE A 149 -16.14 1.06 -6.68
CA PHE A 149 -16.60 2.42 -6.68
C PHE A 149 -15.96 3.23 -7.80
N ALA A 150 -16.80 3.90 -8.58
CA ALA A 150 -16.41 4.98 -9.47
C ALA A 150 -17.10 6.27 -8.99
N TRP A 151 -16.34 7.36 -8.93
CA TRP A 151 -16.79 8.65 -8.44
C TRP A 151 -16.57 9.70 -9.52
N GLU A 152 -17.28 10.84 -9.41
CA GLU A 152 -16.88 12.02 -10.15
C GLU A 152 -15.43 12.41 -9.75
N GLY A 153 -14.53 12.40 -10.75
CA GLY A 153 -13.09 12.63 -10.53
C GLY A 153 -12.25 11.38 -10.27
N PHE A 154 -12.85 10.17 -10.28
CA PHE A 154 -12.10 8.91 -10.30
C PHE A 154 -12.90 7.80 -10.96
N THR A 155 -12.64 7.58 -12.23
CA THR A 155 -13.30 6.59 -13.09
C THR A 155 -12.47 5.30 -13.20
N GLU A 156 -13.01 4.32 -13.91
CA GLU A 156 -12.28 3.10 -14.24
C GLU A 156 -11.13 3.35 -15.22
N GLU A 157 -11.33 4.28 -16.15
CA GLU A 157 -10.30 4.72 -17.10
C GLU A 157 -9.11 5.36 -16.35
N ASP A 158 -9.39 6.18 -15.34
CA ASP A 158 -8.36 6.77 -14.48
C ASP A 158 -7.57 5.68 -13.73
N LEU A 159 -8.24 4.63 -13.23
CA LEU A 159 -7.56 3.51 -12.60
C LEU A 159 -6.65 2.75 -13.58
N VAL A 160 -7.12 2.52 -14.81
CA VAL A 160 -6.31 1.88 -15.87
C VAL A 160 -5.08 2.72 -16.18
N PHE A 161 -5.26 4.04 -16.34
CA PHE A 161 -4.16 4.98 -16.52
C PHE A 161 -3.16 4.91 -15.37
N LEU A 162 -3.62 5.00 -14.13
CA LEU A 162 -2.76 4.96 -12.93
C LEU A 162 -1.98 3.64 -12.81
N LYS A 163 -2.59 2.51 -13.14
CA LYS A 163 -1.90 1.21 -13.18
C LYS A 163 -0.80 1.15 -14.23
N SER A 164 -1.05 1.74 -15.41
CA SER A 164 -0.02 1.85 -16.47
C SER A 164 1.11 2.77 -16.02
N TYR A 165 0.78 3.95 -15.56
CA TYR A 165 1.72 4.94 -15.02
C TYR A 165 2.61 4.35 -13.92
N MET A 166 2.01 3.66 -12.95
CA MET A 166 2.73 2.98 -11.88
C MET A 166 3.73 1.93 -12.41
N ARG A 167 3.36 1.16 -13.45
CA ARG A 167 4.27 0.16 -14.04
C ARG A 167 5.49 0.80 -14.69
N GLU A 168 5.31 1.93 -15.35
CA GLU A 168 6.40 2.67 -16.00
C GLU A 168 7.35 3.29 -14.96
N THR A 169 6.79 3.90 -13.92
CA THR A 169 7.59 4.51 -12.85
C THR A 169 8.38 3.47 -12.04
N LYS A 170 7.83 2.27 -11.85
CA LYS A 170 8.57 1.15 -11.22
C LYS A 170 9.83 0.76 -11.99
N LYS A 171 9.79 0.78 -13.34
CA LYS A 171 10.98 0.48 -14.16
C LYS A 171 12.09 1.49 -13.90
N ALA A 172 11.74 2.77 -13.75
CA ALA A 172 12.70 3.83 -13.44
C ALA A 172 13.36 3.67 -12.05
N VAL A 173 12.63 3.12 -11.06
CA VAL A 173 13.21 2.82 -9.73
C VAL A 173 14.22 1.67 -9.79
N ASN A 174 13.99 0.67 -10.64
CA ASN A 174 14.89 -0.48 -10.79
C ASN A 174 16.20 -0.13 -11.52
N SER A 175 16.23 0.99 -12.23
CA SER A 175 17.39 1.44 -13.04
C SER A 175 18.35 2.35 -12.28
N ARG A 176 18.03 2.68 -11.03
CA ARG A 176 18.84 3.49 -10.12
C ARG A 176 19.55 2.61 -9.10
#